data_19ec7018fb9316e389e1d772c6c4ba14
#
_entry.id   19ec7018fb9316e389e1d772c6c4ba14
#
_cell.length_a   1.000
_cell.length_b   1.000
_cell.length_c   1.000
_cell.angle_alpha   90.00
_cell.angle_beta   90.00
_cell.angle_gamma   90.00
#
_symmetry.space_group_name_H-M   'P 1'
#
loop_
_entity.id
_entity.type
_entity.pdbx_description
1 polymer ?
#
loop_
_entity_poly.entity_id
_entity_poly.type
_entity_poly.pdbx_seq_one_letter_code
_entity_poly.pdbx_strand_id
1 'polypeptide(L)'
;MRQSAATTDADTPFRDAIGLTALGGGRFAAELGTRFTVGSKAHGGLLMVLLARAGLARIEAEAPGAAPDPLAVSADYLRAPDPGAVELDTEVLKRGRTVSVVSVRMRQDDRLVLAATLTAGRLPDDGVRWSDLPDMPAEPEPDATDPRSQGVALGVANACELRYDPSTFAFARGEQGPPVLRGWARPSGEPTDVLFALLAGDILAPTVFNLGGRIGWAPTVQLTALLRGRPAPGWLRIEARSTAVAGDWFDEDVTVVDAAGRLVCQARQLALSPLSH
;
A
#
# COMPACT_ATOMS: atom_id res chain seq x y z
N MET A 1 33.43 14.07 -32.94
CA MET A 1 32.42 13.05 -32.59
C MET A 1 32.11 13.18 -31.13
N ARG A 2 30.95 13.77 -30.79
CA ARG A 2 30.46 13.82 -29.40
C ARG A 2 29.56 12.62 -29.21
N GLN A 3 29.96 11.67 -28.36
CA GLN A 3 29.11 10.60 -27.89
C GLN A 3 28.00 11.21 -27.01
N SER A 4 26.78 11.13 -27.51
CA SER A 4 25.57 11.37 -26.71
C SER A 4 25.50 10.27 -25.65
N ALA A 5 25.66 10.64 -24.38
CA ALA A 5 25.34 9.75 -23.27
C ALA A 5 23.82 9.51 -23.31
N ALA A 6 23.41 8.29 -23.62
CA ALA A 6 22.04 7.85 -23.42
C ALA A 6 21.78 7.90 -21.91
N THR A 7 20.92 8.82 -21.48
CA THR A 7 20.31 8.80 -20.15
C THR A 7 19.47 7.53 -20.13
N THR A 8 19.94 6.51 -19.42
CA THR A 8 19.09 5.37 -19.04
C THR A 8 17.97 5.95 -18.19
N ASP A 9 16.75 5.96 -18.72
CA ASP A 9 15.55 6.27 -17.96
C ASP A 9 15.56 5.34 -16.74
N ALA A 10 15.59 5.92 -15.53
CA ALA A 10 15.59 5.12 -14.31
C ALA A 10 14.26 4.36 -14.26
N ASP A 11 14.34 3.03 -14.10
CA ASP A 11 13.14 2.20 -13.92
C ASP A 11 12.42 2.67 -12.63
N THR A 12 11.20 3.20 -12.76
CA THR A 12 10.38 3.74 -11.67
C THR A 12 9.09 2.92 -11.52
N PRO A 13 9.20 1.65 -11.09
CA PRO A 13 8.12 0.68 -11.19
C PRO A 13 6.87 1.08 -10.41
N PHE A 14 7.01 1.76 -9.28
CA PHE A 14 5.86 2.20 -8.51
C PHE A 14 5.13 3.35 -9.19
N ARG A 15 5.85 4.37 -9.64
CA ARG A 15 5.26 5.52 -10.37
C ARG A 15 4.55 5.08 -11.64
N ASP A 16 5.13 4.14 -12.37
CA ASP A 16 4.53 3.59 -13.58
C ASP A 16 3.24 2.83 -13.27
N ALA A 17 3.25 2.01 -12.20
CA ALA A 17 2.10 1.20 -11.81
C ALA A 17 0.89 2.01 -11.30
N ILE A 18 1.12 3.25 -10.86
CA ILE A 18 0.05 4.14 -10.38
C ILE A 18 -0.37 5.18 -11.43
N GLY A 19 0.05 5.04 -12.70
CA GLY A 19 -0.34 5.91 -13.79
C GLY A 19 -1.86 5.96 -13.98
N LEU A 20 -2.42 7.17 -14.21
CA LEU A 20 -3.83 7.38 -14.53
C LEU A 20 -3.96 8.16 -15.83
N THR A 21 -4.91 7.73 -16.67
CA THR A 21 -5.34 8.46 -17.86
C THR A 21 -6.72 9.04 -17.62
N ALA A 22 -6.87 10.38 -17.72
CA ALA A 22 -8.18 11.02 -17.55
C ALA A 22 -9.07 10.74 -18.76
N LEU A 23 -10.29 10.27 -18.50
CA LEU A 23 -11.34 10.03 -19.51
C LEU A 23 -12.39 11.14 -19.55
N GLY A 24 -12.25 12.16 -18.70
CA GLY A 24 -13.23 13.24 -18.54
C GLY A 24 -14.39 12.87 -17.61
N GLY A 25 -15.15 13.88 -17.17
CA GLY A 25 -16.30 13.67 -16.30
C GLY A 25 -16.01 13.03 -14.93
N GLY A 26 -14.77 13.11 -14.44
CA GLY A 26 -14.35 12.48 -13.19
C GLY A 26 -14.05 11.00 -13.32
N ARG A 27 -13.85 10.51 -14.54
CA ARG A 27 -13.45 9.13 -14.83
C ARG A 27 -11.98 9.06 -15.21
N PHE A 28 -11.35 7.95 -14.82
CA PHE A 28 -9.95 7.66 -15.10
C PHE A 28 -9.81 6.20 -15.54
N ALA A 29 -8.78 5.93 -16.36
CA ALA A 29 -8.33 4.58 -16.67
C ALA A 29 -6.95 4.34 -16.05
N ALA A 30 -6.69 3.08 -15.68
CA ALA A 30 -5.39 2.60 -15.26
C ALA A 30 -5.14 1.20 -15.81
N GLU A 31 -3.86 0.79 -15.85
CA GLU A 31 -3.44 -0.54 -16.25
C GLU A 31 -2.82 -1.26 -15.03
N LEU A 32 -3.40 -2.36 -14.62
CA LEU A 32 -2.86 -3.22 -13.58
C LEU A 32 -1.79 -4.14 -14.16
N GLY A 33 -0.53 -3.77 -13.96
CA GLY A 33 0.61 -4.57 -14.42
C GLY A 33 0.87 -5.79 -13.54
N THR A 34 1.68 -6.72 -14.06
CA THR A 34 2.04 -7.97 -13.36
C THR A 34 3.12 -7.79 -12.29
N ARG A 35 3.78 -6.63 -12.21
CA ARG A 35 4.84 -6.38 -11.20
C ARG A 35 4.30 -6.27 -9.77
N PHE A 36 3.07 -5.77 -9.62
CA PHE A 36 2.42 -5.62 -8.31
C PHE A 36 1.28 -6.63 -8.18
N THR A 37 1.63 -7.90 -8.01
CA THR A 37 0.67 -8.98 -7.83
C THR A 37 0.96 -9.82 -6.58
N VAL A 38 -0.06 -10.48 -6.06
CA VAL A 38 0.03 -11.58 -5.10
C VAL A 38 -0.57 -12.80 -5.79
N GLY A 39 0.26 -13.77 -6.14
CA GLY A 39 -0.14 -14.82 -7.07
C GLY A 39 -0.54 -14.23 -8.43
N SER A 40 -1.75 -14.53 -8.89
CA SER A 40 -2.29 -14.01 -10.17
C SER A 40 -3.09 -12.72 -10.02
N LYS A 41 -3.33 -12.22 -8.80
CA LYS A 41 -4.21 -11.07 -8.55
C LYS A 41 -3.43 -9.80 -8.27
N ALA A 42 -4.01 -8.65 -8.61
CA ALA A 42 -3.42 -7.34 -8.30
C ALA A 42 -3.31 -7.12 -6.78
N HIS A 43 -2.21 -6.51 -6.36
CA HIS A 43 -1.89 -6.24 -4.96
C HIS A 43 -2.88 -5.24 -4.34
N GLY A 44 -3.43 -5.56 -3.14
CA GLY A 44 -4.45 -4.77 -2.46
C GLY A 44 -4.04 -3.33 -2.19
N GLY A 45 -2.85 -3.13 -1.63
CA GLY A 45 -2.31 -1.78 -1.36
C GLY A 45 -2.11 -0.94 -2.62
N LEU A 46 -1.70 -1.55 -3.76
CA LEU A 46 -1.62 -0.82 -5.03
C LEU A 46 -3.00 -0.35 -5.49
N LEU A 47 -4.02 -1.19 -5.36
CA LEU A 47 -5.40 -0.83 -5.71
C LEU A 47 -5.88 0.35 -4.86
N MET A 48 -5.57 0.34 -3.55
CA MET A 48 -5.89 1.47 -2.66
C MET A 48 -5.17 2.75 -3.07
N VAL A 49 -3.91 2.68 -3.51
CA VAL A 49 -3.17 3.83 -4.03
C VAL A 49 -3.82 4.40 -5.28
N LEU A 50 -4.25 3.56 -6.23
CA LEU A 50 -4.95 4.01 -7.43
C LEU A 50 -6.26 4.71 -7.11
N LEU A 51 -7.04 4.18 -6.14
CA LEU A 51 -8.27 4.81 -5.67
C LEU A 51 -7.99 6.19 -5.05
N ALA A 52 -6.97 6.28 -4.17
CA ALA A 52 -6.56 7.56 -3.57
C ALA A 52 -6.11 8.58 -4.63
N ARG A 53 -5.30 8.13 -5.59
CA ARG A 53 -4.79 8.98 -6.66
C ARG A 53 -5.89 9.51 -7.58
N ALA A 54 -6.87 8.67 -7.95
CA ALA A 54 -8.02 9.09 -8.74
C ALA A 54 -8.86 10.16 -8.00
N GLY A 55 -9.11 9.96 -6.70
CA GLY A 55 -9.82 10.93 -5.88
C GLY A 55 -9.06 12.25 -5.73
N LEU A 56 -7.74 12.23 -5.54
CA LEU A 56 -6.89 13.43 -5.53
C LEU A 56 -6.91 14.15 -6.88
N ALA A 57 -6.77 13.41 -7.99
CA ALA A 57 -6.83 13.98 -9.32
C ALA A 57 -8.18 14.64 -9.62
N ARG A 58 -9.29 14.08 -9.08
CA ARG A 58 -10.61 14.68 -9.17
C ARG A 58 -10.70 16.03 -8.45
N ILE A 59 -10.15 16.12 -7.24
CA ILE A 59 -10.13 17.36 -6.45
C ILE A 59 -9.26 18.41 -7.15
N GLU A 60 -8.05 18.00 -7.58
CA GLU A 60 -7.09 18.90 -8.23
C GLU A 60 -7.64 19.50 -9.52
N ALA A 61 -8.37 18.72 -10.33
CA ALA A 61 -9.01 19.20 -11.57
C ALA A 61 -10.06 20.28 -11.33
N GLU A 62 -10.75 20.29 -10.16
CA GLU A 62 -11.79 21.22 -9.84
C GLU A 62 -11.36 22.38 -8.94
N ALA A 63 -10.35 22.15 -8.10
CA ALA A 63 -9.83 23.11 -7.12
C ALA A 63 -8.33 22.91 -6.89
N PRO A 64 -7.47 23.39 -7.80
CA PRO A 64 -6.02 23.18 -7.73
C PRO A 64 -5.43 23.58 -6.38
N GLY A 65 -4.64 22.65 -5.79
CA GLY A 65 -3.94 22.86 -4.52
C GLY A 65 -4.81 22.88 -3.26
N ALA A 66 -6.13 22.68 -3.37
CA ALA A 66 -7.06 22.78 -2.23
C ALA A 66 -6.88 21.63 -1.22
N ALA A 67 -6.60 20.40 -1.70
CA ALA A 67 -6.44 19.22 -0.87
C ALA A 67 -5.35 18.31 -1.47
N PRO A 68 -4.06 18.66 -1.29
CA PRO A 68 -2.95 18.01 -2.01
C PRO A 68 -2.62 16.62 -1.49
N ASP A 69 -3.07 16.25 -0.29
CA ASP A 69 -2.67 15.02 0.37
C ASP A 69 -3.87 14.11 0.66
N PRO A 70 -3.69 12.77 0.57
CA PRO A 70 -4.63 11.84 1.16
C PRO A 70 -4.47 11.90 2.70
N LEU A 71 -5.58 11.98 3.43
CA LEU A 71 -5.59 11.94 4.91
C LEU A 71 -6.11 10.59 5.41
N ALA A 72 -7.12 10.05 4.73
CA ALA A 72 -7.67 8.74 5.02
C ALA A 72 -8.24 8.10 3.75
N VAL A 73 -8.06 6.80 3.62
CA VAL A 73 -8.69 5.97 2.57
C VAL A 73 -9.33 4.78 3.24
N SER A 74 -10.60 4.52 2.95
CA SER A 74 -11.30 3.31 3.39
C SER A 74 -11.86 2.61 2.16
N ALA A 75 -11.51 1.35 1.96
CA ALA A 75 -11.85 0.58 0.76
C ALA A 75 -12.46 -0.77 1.10
N ASP A 76 -13.54 -1.12 0.40
CA ASP A 76 -14.16 -2.44 0.38
C ASP A 76 -13.67 -3.20 -0.87
N TYR A 77 -13.13 -4.39 -0.67
CA TYR A 77 -12.61 -5.27 -1.71
C TYR A 77 -13.70 -6.29 -2.08
N LEU A 78 -14.48 -5.97 -3.09
CA LEU A 78 -15.64 -6.77 -3.48
C LEU A 78 -15.26 -7.96 -4.37
N ARG A 79 -14.19 -7.80 -5.15
CA ARG A 79 -13.59 -8.82 -6.02
C ARG A 79 -12.13 -8.50 -6.23
N ALA A 80 -11.30 -9.53 -6.36
CA ALA A 80 -9.89 -9.37 -6.68
C ALA A 80 -9.72 -9.21 -8.21
N PRO A 81 -9.31 -8.03 -8.71
CA PRO A 81 -9.08 -7.86 -10.14
C PRO A 81 -7.83 -8.61 -10.61
N ASP A 82 -7.86 -9.00 -11.88
CA ASP A 82 -6.70 -9.53 -12.59
C ASP A 82 -5.83 -8.40 -13.16
N PRO A 83 -4.55 -8.64 -13.50
CA PRO A 83 -3.79 -7.73 -14.34
C PRO A 83 -4.55 -7.37 -15.62
N GLY A 84 -4.53 -6.09 -16.01
CA GLY A 84 -5.26 -5.57 -17.16
C GLY A 84 -5.90 -4.22 -16.89
N ALA A 85 -6.68 -3.73 -17.85
CA ALA A 85 -7.32 -2.44 -17.77
C ALA A 85 -8.39 -2.36 -16.69
N VAL A 86 -8.44 -1.21 -15.99
CA VAL A 86 -9.50 -0.86 -15.04
C VAL A 86 -9.96 0.56 -15.25
N GLU A 87 -11.21 0.84 -14.91
CA GLU A 87 -11.75 2.19 -14.87
C GLU A 87 -12.09 2.60 -13.44
N LEU A 88 -11.88 3.90 -13.14
CA LEU A 88 -12.20 4.49 -11.85
C LEU A 88 -13.18 5.64 -12.05
N ASP A 89 -14.33 5.55 -11.40
CA ASP A 89 -15.34 6.60 -11.33
C ASP A 89 -15.20 7.36 -10.03
N THR A 90 -15.22 8.70 -10.07
CA THR A 90 -15.10 9.55 -8.88
C THR A 90 -16.29 10.48 -8.71
N GLU A 91 -16.74 10.63 -7.47
CA GLU A 91 -17.82 11.54 -7.07
C GLU A 91 -17.38 12.37 -5.86
N VAL A 92 -17.39 13.69 -5.98
CA VAL A 92 -17.09 14.58 -4.84
C VAL A 92 -18.30 14.63 -3.93
N LEU A 93 -18.20 13.99 -2.76
CA LEU A 93 -19.27 13.99 -1.74
C LEU A 93 -19.27 15.25 -0.89
N LYS A 94 -18.09 15.80 -0.64
CA LYS A 94 -17.92 17.03 0.14
C LYS A 94 -16.72 17.82 -0.38
N ARG A 95 -16.95 19.11 -0.53
CA ARG A 95 -15.89 20.10 -0.75
C ARG A 95 -15.85 21.03 0.44
N GLY A 96 -14.78 20.98 1.20
CA GLY A 96 -14.59 21.79 2.39
C GLY A 96 -13.28 22.54 2.39
N ARG A 97 -13.19 23.57 3.23
CA ARG A 97 -11.95 24.36 3.38
C ARG A 97 -10.77 23.56 3.95
N THR A 98 -11.04 22.65 4.89
CA THR A 98 -10.02 21.86 5.58
C THR A 98 -9.89 20.47 4.98
N VAL A 99 -11.02 19.83 4.65
CA VAL A 99 -11.06 18.49 4.08
C VAL A 99 -12.11 18.39 2.99
N SER A 100 -11.79 17.64 1.95
CA SER A 100 -12.71 17.19 0.90
C SER A 100 -12.88 15.68 0.99
N VAL A 101 -14.05 15.19 0.57
CA VAL A 101 -14.37 13.75 0.58
C VAL A 101 -14.81 13.33 -0.81
N VAL A 102 -14.21 12.26 -1.32
CA VAL A 102 -14.49 11.72 -2.66
C VAL A 102 -14.83 10.24 -2.53
N SER A 103 -15.93 9.82 -3.12
CA SER A 103 -16.22 8.41 -3.40
C SER A 103 -15.50 7.99 -4.68
N VAL A 104 -14.85 6.84 -4.65
CA VAL A 104 -14.15 6.27 -5.81
C VAL A 104 -14.58 4.82 -5.99
N ARG A 105 -14.94 4.44 -7.22
CA ARG A 105 -15.32 3.08 -7.56
C ARG A 105 -14.43 2.58 -8.69
N MET A 106 -13.85 1.40 -8.50
CA MET A 106 -13.04 0.75 -9.53
C MET A 106 -13.83 -0.38 -10.18
N ARG A 107 -13.79 -0.43 -11.51
CA ARG A 107 -14.43 -1.46 -12.32
C ARG A 107 -13.42 -2.17 -13.21
N GLN A 108 -13.65 -3.46 -13.42
CA GLN A 108 -12.99 -4.27 -14.43
C GLN A 108 -14.06 -5.06 -15.17
N ASP A 109 -14.07 -5.03 -16.51
CA ASP A 109 -15.08 -5.69 -17.36
C ASP A 109 -16.52 -5.37 -16.90
N ASP A 110 -16.82 -4.08 -16.70
CA ASP A 110 -18.10 -3.55 -16.19
C ASP A 110 -18.49 -4.00 -14.78
N ARG A 111 -17.68 -4.83 -14.11
CA ARG A 111 -17.94 -5.30 -12.75
C ARG A 111 -17.30 -4.38 -11.73
N LEU A 112 -18.05 -3.99 -10.72
CA LEU A 112 -17.52 -3.28 -9.57
C LEU A 112 -16.59 -4.22 -8.80
N VAL A 113 -15.32 -3.85 -8.69
CA VAL A 113 -14.28 -4.65 -8.00
C VAL A 113 -13.89 -4.05 -6.66
N LEU A 114 -13.79 -2.72 -6.55
CA LEU A 114 -13.56 -2.01 -5.30
C LEU A 114 -14.45 -0.76 -5.20
N ALA A 115 -14.77 -0.40 -3.96
CA ALA A 115 -15.40 0.87 -3.64
C ALA A 115 -14.64 1.51 -2.47
N ALA A 116 -14.38 2.81 -2.54
CA ALA A 116 -13.62 3.51 -1.51
C ALA A 116 -14.14 4.92 -1.25
N THR A 117 -13.82 5.42 -0.07
CA THR A 117 -13.93 6.83 0.28
C THR A 117 -12.55 7.38 0.61
N LEU A 118 -12.17 8.44 -0.10
CA LEU A 118 -10.98 9.25 0.17
C LEU A 118 -11.37 10.49 0.94
N THR A 119 -10.74 10.74 2.08
CA THR A 119 -10.67 12.05 2.74
C THR A 119 -9.34 12.69 2.39
N ALA A 120 -9.36 13.83 1.74
CA ALA A 120 -8.18 14.57 1.31
C ALA A 120 -8.11 15.96 1.97
N GLY A 121 -6.92 16.47 2.16
CA GLY A 121 -6.66 17.76 2.79
C GLY A 121 -5.19 18.09 2.74
N ARG A 122 -4.67 18.67 3.82
CA ARG A 122 -3.25 18.96 4.00
C ARG A 122 -2.71 18.20 5.19
N LEU A 123 -1.68 17.40 4.97
CA LEU A 123 -0.95 16.74 6.06
C LEU A 123 -0.24 17.77 6.92
N PRO A 124 -0.10 17.54 8.24
CA PRO A 124 0.58 18.45 9.13
C PRO A 124 2.08 18.51 8.81
N ASP A 125 2.64 19.71 8.85
CA ASP A 125 4.08 19.97 8.78
C ASP A 125 4.67 20.22 10.18
N ASP A 126 3.81 20.29 11.20
CA ASP A 126 4.18 20.56 12.60
C ASP A 126 4.84 19.35 13.28
N GLY A 127 5.63 19.63 14.31
CA GLY A 127 6.29 18.61 15.12
C GLY A 127 5.32 17.68 15.85
N VAL A 128 5.76 16.44 16.08
CA VAL A 128 5.00 15.43 16.81
C VAL A 128 4.88 15.82 18.28
N ARG A 129 3.65 15.94 18.80
CA ARG A 129 3.39 16.27 20.21
C ARG A 129 3.43 15.03 21.11
N TRP A 130 3.11 13.87 20.58
CA TRP A 130 3.12 12.58 21.26
C TRP A 130 3.09 11.46 20.23
N SER A 131 3.84 10.41 20.48
CA SER A 131 3.81 9.16 19.72
C SER A 131 4.22 7.99 20.59
N ASP A 132 3.64 6.82 20.32
CA ASP A 132 4.02 5.52 20.84
C ASP A 132 4.17 4.60 19.62
N LEU A 133 5.41 4.35 19.20
CA LEU A 133 5.74 3.72 17.94
C LEU A 133 6.60 2.49 18.17
N PRO A 134 6.51 1.48 17.27
CA PRO A 134 7.42 0.33 17.31
C PRO A 134 8.88 0.77 17.29
N ASP A 135 9.67 0.19 18.19
CA ASP A 135 11.12 0.38 18.18
C ASP A 135 11.73 -0.52 17.09
N MET A 136 12.20 0.12 16.04
CA MET A 136 12.84 -0.53 14.88
C MET A 136 14.00 0.36 14.37
N PRO A 137 15.13 -0.23 13.93
CA PRO A 137 16.20 0.53 13.29
C PRO A 137 15.72 1.30 12.06
N ALA A 138 16.32 2.47 11.79
CA ALA A 138 15.96 3.30 10.64
C ALA A 138 16.21 2.60 9.29
N GLU A 139 17.19 1.70 9.25
CA GLU A 139 17.55 0.91 8.08
C GLU A 139 17.49 -0.58 8.40
N PRO A 140 17.33 -1.46 7.39
CA PRO A 140 17.41 -2.90 7.59
C PRO A 140 18.72 -3.33 8.22
N GLU A 141 18.65 -4.20 9.22
CA GLU A 141 19.83 -4.83 9.80
C GLU A 141 20.56 -5.70 8.74
N PRO A 142 21.88 -5.98 8.92
CA PRO A 142 22.67 -6.75 7.95
C PRO A 142 22.12 -8.15 7.65
N ASP A 143 21.41 -8.77 8.60
CA ASP A 143 20.77 -10.08 8.49
C ASP A 143 19.29 -9.99 8.03
N ALA A 144 18.79 -8.80 7.76
CA ALA A 144 17.42 -8.62 7.26
C ALA A 144 17.18 -9.40 5.96
N THR A 145 16.10 -10.15 5.94
CA THR A 145 15.84 -11.16 4.92
C THR A 145 15.14 -10.55 3.70
N ASP A 146 15.70 -10.78 2.52
CA ASP A 146 15.01 -10.55 1.26
C ASP A 146 13.98 -11.69 1.04
N PRO A 147 12.66 -11.42 0.93
CA PRO A 147 11.67 -12.47 0.76
C PRO A 147 11.87 -13.30 -0.51
N ARG A 148 12.49 -12.73 -1.56
CA ARG A 148 12.82 -13.45 -2.79
C ARG A 148 13.81 -14.60 -2.55
N SER A 149 14.74 -14.43 -1.60
CA SER A 149 15.72 -15.47 -1.24
C SER A 149 15.09 -16.67 -0.53
N GLN A 150 13.87 -16.51 0.00
CA GLN A 150 13.11 -17.54 0.72
C GLN A 150 12.03 -18.20 -0.15
N GLY A 151 11.99 -17.89 -1.45
CA GLY A 151 10.97 -18.42 -2.36
C GLY A 151 9.54 -17.91 -2.08
N VAL A 152 9.39 -16.84 -1.32
CA VAL A 152 8.09 -16.20 -1.07
C VAL A 152 7.68 -15.43 -2.32
N ALA A 153 6.62 -15.89 -2.98
CA ALA A 153 6.12 -15.31 -4.22
C ALA A 153 5.31 -14.03 -3.98
N LEU A 154 6.00 -12.94 -3.65
CA LEU A 154 5.41 -11.60 -3.55
C LEU A 154 5.85 -10.78 -4.76
N GLY A 155 4.94 -10.54 -5.71
CA GLY A 155 5.23 -9.73 -6.89
C GLY A 155 5.75 -8.34 -6.55
N VAL A 156 5.20 -7.73 -5.49
CA VAL A 156 5.64 -6.42 -4.98
C VAL A 156 7.12 -6.38 -4.61
N ALA A 157 7.71 -7.50 -4.16
CA ALA A 157 9.14 -7.58 -3.86
C ALA A 157 10.04 -7.48 -5.11
N ASN A 158 9.48 -7.61 -6.31
CA ASN A 158 10.20 -7.39 -7.57
C ASN A 158 10.12 -5.92 -8.06
N ALA A 159 9.20 -5.14 -7.48
CA ALA A 159 8.96 -3.75 -7.85
C ALA A 159 9.44 -2.75 -6.79
N CYS A 160 9.66 -3.23 -5.55
CA CYS A 160 10.12 -2.46 -4.42
C CYS A 160 11.30 -3.16 -3.74
N GLU A 161 12.14 -2.42 -3.04
CA GLU A 161 13.07 -3.02 -2.11
C GLU A 161 12.32 -3.35 -0.82
N LEU A 162 12.30 -4.64 -0.46
CA LEU A 162 11.60 -5.16 0.72
C LEU A 162 12.55 -6.03 1.52
N ARG A 163 12.58 -5.83 2.84
CA ARG A 163 13.38 -6.60 3.80
C ARG A 163 12.52 -6.96 5.00
N TYR A 164 12.66 -8.16 5.51
CA TYR A 164 12.00 -8.62 6.72
C TYR A 164 12.97 -8.75 7.88
N ASP A 165 12.51 -8.40 9.07
CA ASP A 165 13.18 -8.73 10.32
C ASP A 165 13.12 -10.25 10.53
N PRO A 166 14.27 -10.96 10.52
CA PRO A 166 14.27 -12.41 10.62
C PRO A 166 13.69 -12.92 11.95
N SER A 167 13.69 -12.11 13.00
CA SER A 167 13.11 -12.48 14.30
C SER A 167 11.59 -12.66 14.25
N THR A 168 10.91 -11.96 13.33
CA THR A 168 9.45 -12.01 13.16
C THR A 168 9.02 -12.79 11.91
N PHE A 169 9.95 -13.23 11.05
CA PHE A 169 9.67 -13.87 9.77
C PHE A 169 9.69 -15.42 9.88
N ALA A 170 8.93 -15.95 10.86
CA ALA A 170 8.97 -17.37 11.25
C ALA A 170 8.48 -18.29 10.12
N PHE A 171 7.38 -17.97 9.45
CA PHE A 171 6.81 -18.84 8.42
C PHE A 171 7.75 -19.10 7.24
N ALA A 172 8.65 -18.15 6.91
CA ALA A 172 9.63 -18.35 5.84
C ALA A 172 10.68 -19.43 6.17
N ARG A 173 10.85 -19.74 7.46
CA ARG A 173 11.71 -20.82 7.95
C ARG A 173 10.97 -22.12 8.25
N GLY A 174 9.63 -22.16 7.96
CA GLY A 174 8.78 -23.27 8.32
C GLY A 174 8.50 -23.38 9.83
N GLU A 175 8.71 -22.29 10.56
CA GLU A 175 8.47 -22.17 11.99
C GLU A 175 7.14 -21.52 12.30
N GLN A 176 6.67 -21.63 13.54
CA GLN A 176 5.52 -20.90 14.04
C GLN A 176 5.95 -19.82 15.03
N GLY A 177 5.18 -18.75 15.10
CA GLY A 177 5.41 -17.63 15.99
C GLY A 177 4.18 -16.74 16.16
N PRO A 178 4.27 -15.69 16.95
CA PRO A 178 3.20 -14.70 17.07
C PRO A 178 2.84 -14.11 15.69
N PRO A 179 1.56 -13.72 15.46
CA PRO A 179 1.13 -13.11 14.22
C PRO A 179 1.57 -11.63 14.16
N VAL A 180 2.87 -11.42 14.10
CA VAL A 180 3.55 -10.13 14.00
C VAL A 180 4.64 -10.27 12.94
N LEU A 181 4.69 -9.31 12.03
CA LEU A 181 5.76 -9.17 11.03
C LEU A 181 6.34 -7.76 11.09
N ARG A 182 7.65 -7.68 11.01
CA ARG A 182 8.39 -6.44 10.90
C ARG A 182 9.21 -6.44 9.61
N GLY A 183 9.35 -5.27 9.02
CA GLY A 183 10.14 -5.15 7.82
C GLY A 183 10.38 -3.71 7.41
N TRP A 184 11.13 -3.57 6.34
CA TRP A 184 11.47 -2.29 5.74
C TRP A 184 11.13 -2.33 4.26
N ALA A 185 10.59 -1.22 3.76
CA ALA A 185 10.32 -1.06 2.34
C ALA A 185 10.70 0.32 1.83
N ARG A 186 11.12 0.39 0.58
CA ARG A 186 11.25 1.62 -0.20
C ARG A 186 10.98 1.36 -1.67
N PRO A 187 10.56 2.35 -2.45
CA PRO A 187 10.40 2.18 -3.89
C PRO A 187 11.76 2.00 -4.56
N SER A 188 11.81 1.21 -5.63
CA SER A 188 13.02 1.03 -6.43
C SER A 188 13.19 2.21 -7.39
N GLY A 189 14.38 2.85 -7.37
CA GLY A 189 14.75 3.88 -8.34
C GLY A 189 14.04 5.24 -8.19
N GLU A 190 13.24 5.44 -7.16
CA GLU A 190 12.46 6.64 -6.96
C GLU A 190 12.36 7.03 -5.46
N PRO A 191 12.05 8.30 -5.13
CA PRO A 191 11.93 8.72 -3.75
C PRO A 191 10.67 8.17 -3.08
N THR A 192 10.77 7.88 -1.78
CA THR A 192 9.63 7.52 -0.93
C THR A 192 8.69 8.72 -0.78
N ASP A 193 7.42 8.55 -1.10
CA ASP A 193 6.37 9.56 -0.99
C ASP A 193 5.16 9.09 -0.17
N VAL A 194 4.15 9.94 -0.05
CA VAL A 194 2.93 9.65 0.72
C VAL A 194 2.10 8.51 0.11
N LEU A 195 2.14 8.35 -1.21
CA LEU A 195 1.43 7.26 -1.88
C LEU A 195 2.16 5.92 -1.68
N PHE A 196 3.49 5.94 -1.63
CA PHE A 196 4.24 4.76 -1.25
C PHE A 196 4.04 4.40 0.23
N ALA A 197 3.91 5.40 1.13
CA ALA A 197 3.54 5.13 2.52
C ALA A 197 2.14 4.49 2.64
N LEU A 198 1.21 4.85 1.77
CA LEU A 198 -0.10 4.20 1.67
C LEU A 198 0.03 2.72 1.22
N LEU A 199 0.84 2.45 0.18
CA LEU A 199 1.16 1.08 -0.25
C LEU A 199 1.78 0.26 0.88
N ALA A 200 2.70 0.87 1.64
CA ALA A 200 3.40 0.24 2.75
C ALA A 200 2.46 -0.22 3.88
N GLY A 201 1.27 0.37 3.98
CA GLY A 201 0.20 -0.08 4.88
C GLY A 201 -0.40 -1.45 4.56
N ASP A 202 0.00 -2.07 3.42
CA ASP A 202 -0.48 -3.40 2.99
C ASP A 202 0.64 -4.21 2.28
N ILE A 203 1.92 -3.86 2.51
CA ILE A 203 3.02 -4.41 1.70
C ILE A 203 3.61 -5.72 2.27
N LEU A 204 3.47 -5.95 3.57
CA LEU A 204 3.99 -7.16 4.20
C LEU A 204 3.09 -8.36 3.89
N ALA A 205 3.63 -9.56 4.03
CA ALA A 205 2.84 -10.79 3.96
C ALA A 205 1.83 -10.84 5.11
N PRO A 206 0.72 -11.59 4.95
CA PRO A 206 -0.24 -11.78 6.02
C PRO A 206 0.38 -12.35 7.30
N THR A 207 0.18 -11.68 8.44
CA THR A 207 0.75 -12.06 9.73
C THR A 207 0.27 -13.44 10.21
N VAL A 208 -0.91 -13.86 9.76
CA VAL A 208 -1.50 -15.17 10.06
C VAL A 208 -0.61 -16.34 9.58
N PHE A 209 0.28 -16.12 8.61
CA PHE A 209 1.21 -17.16 8.16
C PHE A 209 2.16 -17.61 9.26
N ASN A 210 2.49 -16.74 10.22
CA ASN A 210 3.32 -17.12 11.37
C ASN A 210 2.65 -18.10 12.33
N LEU A 211 1.32 -18.24 12.31
CA LEU A 211 0.62 -19.23 13.12
C LEU A 211 0.74 -20.66 12.57
N GLY A 212 1.37 -20.80 11.39
CA GLY A 212 1.43 -22.06 10.65
C GLY A 212 0.20 -22.28 9.77
N GLY A 213 0.16 -23.41 9.07
CA GLY A 213 -0.89 -23.74 8.11
C GLY A 213 -0.51 -23.41 6.67
N ARG A 214 -1.50 -23.09 5.84
CA ARG A 214 -1.25 -22.82 4.42
C ARG A 214 -0.75 -21.40 4.20
N ILE A 215 0.28 -21.28 3.38
CA ILE A 215 0.71 -20.02 2.79
C ILE A 215 0.05 -19.92 1.41
N GLY A 216 -0.61 -18.80 1.11
CA GLY A 216 -1.30 -18.64 -0.16
C GLY A 216 -2.13 -17.37 -0.23
N TRP A 217 -3.16 -17.39 -1.04
CA TRP A 217 -4.05 -16.25 -1.23
C TRP A 217 -4.87 -15.98 0.03
N ALA A 218 -4.65 -14.85 0.67
CA ALA A 218 -5.34 -14.34 1.85
C ALA A 218 -6.03 -13.01 1.46
N PRO A 219 -7.29 -13.05 0.98
CA PRO A 219 -7.91 -11.86 0.43
C PRO A 219 -8.30 -10.85 1.51
N THR A 220 -7.91 -9.60 1.31
CA THR A 220 -8.44 -8.46 2.06
C THR A 220 -9.92 -8.27 1.72
N VAL A 221 -10.74 -8.04 2.72
CA VAL A 221 -12.17 -7.74 2.57
C VAL A 221 -12.43 -6.26 2.75
N GLN A 222 -11.80 -5.63 3.74
CA GLN A 222 -11.88 -4.21 4.02
C GLN A 222 -10.53 -3.72 4.53
N LEU A 223 -10.10 -2.55 4.06
CA LEU A 223 -8.86 -1.91 4.50
C LEU A 223 -9.07 -0.41 4.65
N THR A 224 -8.68 0.13 5.80
CA THR A 224 -8.66 1.56 6.07
C THR A 224 -7.24 1.99 6.40
N ALA A 225 -6.77 3.07 5.77
CA ALA A 225 -5.47 3.67 6.05
C ALA A 225 -5.61 5.15 6.40
N LEU A 226 -4.84 5.60 7.39
CA LEU A 226 -4.69 6.99 7.81
C LEU A 226 -3.28 7.46 7.47
N LEU A 227 -3.15 8.50 6.65
CA LEU A 227 -1.87 9.13 6.34
C LEU A 227 -1.60 10.22 7.37
N ARG A 228 -0.41 10.18 7.98
CA ARG A 228 -0.09 10.98 9.16
C ARG A 228 1.00 12.03 8.91
N GLY A 229 1.76 11.90 7.84
CA GLY A 229 2.85 12.81 7.46
C GLY A 229 3.43 12.45 6.11
N ARG A 230 4.15 13.39 5.50
CA ARG A 230 4.96 13.12 4.31
C ARG A 230 6.26 12.45 4.75
N PRO A 231 6.61 11.26 4.19
CA PRO A 231 7.80 10.54 4.62
C PRO A 231 9.08 11.31 4.32
N ALA A 232 10.07 11.19 5.22
CA ALA A 232 11.45 11.54 4.92
C ALA A 232 12.01 10.53 3.89
N PRO A 233 12.99 10.95 3.07
CA PRO A 233 13.69 10.04 2.16
C PRO A 233 14.32 8.85 2.92
N GLY A 234 14.26 7.66 2.33
CA GLY A 234 14.86 6.45 2.91
C GLY A 234 13.86 5.31 3.08
N TRP A 235 14.21 4.37 3.94
CA TRP A 235 13.39 3.21 4.25
C TRP A 235 12.19 3.58 5.12
N LEU A 236 11.04 2.99 4.82
CA LEU A 236 9.90 2.92 5.73
C LEU A 236 10.05 1.68 6.61
N ARG A 237 9.87 1.85 7.92
CA ARG A 237 9.80 0.79 8.92
C ARG A 237 8.35 0.40 9.10
N ILE A 238 8.06 -0.89 9.07
CA ILE A 238 6.70 -1.40 9.03
C ILE A 238 6.56 -2.49 10.10
N GLU A 239 5.59 -2.35 10.98
CA GLU A 239 5.12 -3.43 11.85
C GLU A 239 3.67 -3.74 11.51
N ALA A 240 3.39 -5.00 11.18
CA ALA A 240 2.05 -5.54 11.01
C ALA A 240 1.78 -6.56 12.13
N ARG A 241 0.58 -6.53 12.72
CA ARG A 241 0.17 -7.47 13.77
C ARG A 241 -1.32 -7.78 13.71
N SER A 242 -1.68 -9.04 13.95
CA SER A 242 -3.06 -9.41 14.23
C SER A 242 -3.32 -9.37 15.73
N THR A 243 -4.50 -8.89 16.08
CA THR A 243 -5.00 -8.94 17.46
C THR A 243 -5.78 -10.23 17.71
N ALA A 244 -6.55 -10.68 16.71
CA ALA A 244 -7.34 -11.90 16.81
C ALA A 244 -7.39 -12.63 15.47
N VAL A 245 -7.21 -13.95 15.52
CA VAL A 245 -7.45 -14.85 14.40
C VAL A 245 -8.50 -15.85 14.85
N ALA A 246 -9.67 -15.87 14.22
CA ALA A 246 -10.80 -16.69 14.62
C ALA A 246 -11.52 -17.29 13.40
N GLY A 247 -11.56 -18.61 13.32
CA GLY A 247 -12.02 -19.32 12.12
C GLY A 247 -11.15 -18.93 10.91
N ASP A 248 -11.80 -18.52 9.84
CA ASP A 248 -11.11 -18.08 8.61
C ASP A 248 -10.81 -16.57 8.60
N TRP A 249 -11.11 -15.84 9.67
CA TRP A 249 -10.96 -14.38 9.74
C TRP A 249 -9.75 -13.97 10.55
N PHE A 250 -9.05 -12.94 10.07
CA PHE A 250 -8.04 -12.24 10.84
C PHE A 250 -8.11 -10.73 10.58
N ASP A 251 -7.67 -9.98 11.58
CA ASP A 251 -7.41 -8.55 11.47
C ASP A 251 -5.92 -8.29 11.31
N GLU A 252 -5.54 -7.18 10.74
CA GLU A 252 -4.18 -6.65 10.82
C GLU A 252 -4.19 -5.16 11.12
N ASP A 253 -3.40 -4.76 12.10
CA ASP A 253 -3.00 -3.38 12.34
C ASP A 253 -1.58 -3.18 11.83
N VAL A 254 -1.40 -2.17 10.98
CA VAL A 254 -0.09 -1.85 10.40
C VAL A 254 0.33 -0.44 10.78
N THR A 255 1.54 -0.31 11.30
CA THR A 255 2.18 0.96 11.63
C THR A 255 3.36 1.18 10.71
N VAL A 256 3.40 2.32 10.01
CA VAL A 256 4.47 2.70 9.08
C VAL A 256 5.17 3.96 9.60
N VAL A 257 6.47 3.85 9.84
CA VAL A 257 7.33 4.90 10.39
C VAL A 257 8.41 5.23 9.36
N ASP A 258 8.69 6.49 9.11
CA ASP A 258 9.72 6.92 8.16
C ASP A 258 11.15 6.83 8.74
N ALA A 259 12.16 7.09 7.91
CA ALA A 259 13.57 7.09 8.31
C ALA A 259 13.89 8.10 9.42
N ALA A 260 13.10 9.17 9.55
CA ALA A 260 13.25 10.18 10.59
C ALA A 260 12.51 9.83 11.91
N GLY A 261 11.86 8.67 12.01
CA GLY A 261 11.15 8.24 13.21
C GLY A 261 9.75 8.82 13.34
N ARG A 262 9.14 9.30 12.25
CA ARG A 262 7.79 9.86 12.27
C ARG A 262 6.78 8.87 11.75
N LEU A 263 5.62 8.81 12.40
CA LEU A 263 4.48 8.06 11.89
C LEU A 263 4.00 8.67 10.58
N VAL A 264 3.93 7.86 9.50
CA VAL A 264 3.50 8.32 8.18
C VAL A 264 2.25 7.63 7.69
N CYS A 265 2.01 6.36 8.10
CA CYS A 265 0.76 5.66 7.80
C CYS A 265 0.38 4.72 8.94
N GLN A 266 -0.92 4.58 9.17
CA GLN A 266 -1.54 3.53 9.98
C GLN A 266 -2.61 2.86 9.14
N ALA A 267 -2.60 1.54 9.05
CA ALA A 267 -3.64 0.81 8.33
C ALA A 267 -4.24 -0.27 9.21
N ARG A 268 -5.50 -0.59 8.96
CA ARG A 268 -6.21 -1.70 9.59
C ARG A 268 -7.04 -2.42 8.55
N GLN A 269 -6.92 -3.76 8.53
CA GLN A 269 -7.71 -4.58 7.61
C GLN A 269 -8.47 -5.70 8.32
N LEU A 270 -9.55 -6.12 7.68
CA LEU A 270 -10.21 -7.39 7.87
C LEU A 270 -9.92 -8.26 6.65
N ALA A 271 -9.41 -9.46 6.86
CA ALA A 271 -9.03 -10.37 5.79
C ALA A 271 -9.41 -11.83 6.09
N LEU A 272 -9.36 -12.67 5.06
CA LEU A 272 -9.56 -14.11 5.19
C LEU A 272 -8.21 -14.82 5.15
N SER A 273 -8.03 -15.78 6.04
CA SER A 273 -6.92 -16.74 5.99
C SER A 273 -7.00 -17.56 4.69
N PRO A 274 -5.87 -18.10 4.18
CA PRO A 274 -5.91 -18.95 3.01
C PRO A 274 -6.86 -20.13 3.21
N LEU A 275 -7.89 -20.21 2.35
CA LEU A 275 -8.93 -21.24 2.45
C LEU A 275 -8.35 -22.63 2.21
N SER A 276 -8.81 -23.61 3.00
CA SER A 276 -8.59 -25.04 2.75
C SER A 276 -9.54 -25.44 1.60
N HIS A 277 -9.01 -25.67 0.41
CA HIS A 277 -9.74 -26.32 -0.68
C HIS A 277 -9.44 -27.80 -0.71
#